data_0c84fb849383b63041578acdf9e1f045
#
_entry.id   0c84fb849383b63041578acdf9e1f045
#
_cell.length_a   1.000
_cell.length_b   1.000
_cell.length_c   1.000
_cell.angle_alpha   90.00
_cell.angle_beta   90.00
_cell.angle_gamma   90.00
#
_symmetry.space_group_name_H-M   'P 1'
#
loop_
_entity.id
_entity.type
_entity.pdbx_description
1 polymer ?
#
loop_
_entity_poly.entity_id
_entity_poly.type
_entity_poly.pdbx_seq_one_letter_code
_entity_poly.pdbx_strand_id
1 'polypeptide(L)'
;QSKMFCSCRADYQTAPVNSRVCPVCLGLPGTLPVINKKAVEFTIMTGLALGCEIPELTKFDRKNYPYPDLMKGYQISQYDMPLAMNGQLDITADGQDRRVRVERVHLEEDVSKLQHVNSGNSDAHSLVDVNRSGVPLMEVVSHPDMRTPEEARAYLTKLHAILQYLGVS
;
A
#
# COMPACT_ATOMS: atom_id res chain seq x y z
N GLN A 1 -6.86 14.07 1.69
CA GLN A 1 -7.02 12.69 1.18
C GLN A 1 -7.89 11.89 2.14
N SER A 2 -8.70 10.98 1.60
CA SER A 2 -9.55 10.05 2.38
C SER A 2 -8.99 8.63 2.33
N LYS A 3 -9.48 7.79 3.23
CA LYS A 3 -9.18 6.36 3.22
C LYS A 3 -9.72 5.67 1.96
N MET A 4 -9.30 4.42 1.75
CA MET A 4 -9.57 3.63 0.54
C MET A 4 -11.07 3.37 0.31
N PHE A 5 -11.82 3.11 1.37
CA PHE A 5 -13.22 2.64 1.29
C PHE A 5 -14.21 3.46 2.10
N CYS A 6 -13.78 4.60 2.68
CA CYS A 6 -14.64 5.49 3.45
C CYS A 6 -14.18 6.94 3.36
N SER A 7 -14.95 7.85 3.90
CA SER A 7 -14.64 9.30 3.91
C SER A 7 -13.75 9.74 5.07
N CYS A 8 -13.29 8.84 5.95
CA CYS A 8 -12.35 9.19 7.01
C CYS A 8 -11.07 9.79 6.42
N ARG A 9 -10.50 10.77 7.11
CA ARG A 9 -9.24 11.39 6.71
C ARG A 9 -8.10 10.39 6.80
N ALA A 10 -7.17 10.42 5.84
CA ALA A 10 -5.99 9.57 5.78
C ALA A 10 -4.77 10.16 6.52
N ASP A 11 -4.88 11.37 7.08
CA ASP A 11 -3.84 12.04 7.87
C ASP A 11 -3.79 11.50 9.31
N TYR A 12 -3.40 10.27 9.47
CA TYR A 12 -3.44 9.56 10.76
C TYR A 12 -2.24 9.83 11.67
N GLN A 13 -1.11 10.28 11.11
CA GLN A 13 0.20 10.31 11.79
C GLN A 13 0.23 11.20 13.03
N THR A 14 -0.50 12.32 13.01
CA THR A 14 -0.57 13.28 14.11
C THR A 14 -1.92 13.28 14.84
N ALA A 15 -2.83 12.40 14.43
CA ALA A 15 -4.16 12.29 15.02
C ALA A 15 -4.13 11.52 16.34
N PRO A 16 -4.98 11.87 17.32
CA PRO A 16 -5.17 11.05 18.51
C PRO A 16 -5.54 9.60 18.14
N VAL A 17 -5.10 8.64 18.95
CA VAL A 17 -5.36 7.21 18.74
C VAL A 17 -6.86 6.95 18.53
N ASN A 18 -7.20 6.16 17.51
CA ASN A 18 -8.58 5.76 17.19
C ASN A 18 -9.57 6.92 16.95
N SER A 19 -9.07 8.12 16.53
CA SER A 19 -9.91 9.29 16.26
C SER A 19 -10.31 9.44 14.78
N ARG A 20 -9.65 8.69 13.86
CA ARG A 20 -9.92 8.70 12.41
C ARG A 20 -10.59 7.40 11.97
N VAL A 21 -11.70 7.05 12.62
CA VAL A 21 -12.38 5.77 12.44
C VAL A 21 -13.88 5.95 12.18
N CYS A 22 -14.45 5.00 11.44
CA CYS A 22 -15.90 4.89 11.19
C CYS A 22 -16.26 3.41 11.10
N PRO A 23 -17.56 3.04 11.08
CA PRO A 23 -17.99 1.64 10.96
C PRO A 23 -17.32 0.87 9.81
N VAL A 24 -17.05 1.52 8.67
CA VAL A 24 -16.40 0.86 7.51
C VAL A 24 -14.96 0.47 7.84
N CYS A 25 -14.10 1.40 8.26
CA CYS A 25 -12.70 1.08 8.55
C CYS A 25 -12.51 0.28 9.86
N LEU A 26 -13.53 0.23 10.72
CA LEU A 26 -13.61 -0.70 11.87
C LEU A 26 -14.07 -2.09 11.45
N GLY A 27 -14.50 -2.30 10.21
CA GLY A 27 -14.98 -3.60 9.73
C GLY A 27 -16.26 -4.08 10.37
N LEU A 28 -17.14 -3.16 10.81
CA LEU A 28 -18.38 -3.55 11.48
C LEU A 28 -19.34 -4.27 10.52
N PRO A 29 -20.14 -5.23 11.01
CA PRO A 29 -21.11 -5.95 10.21
C PRO A 29 -22.09 -5.02 9.47
N GLY A 30 -22.40 -5.35 8.22
CA GLY A 30 -23.36 -4.62 7.39
C GLY A 30 -22.80 -3.39 6.67
N THR A 31 -21.51 -3.05 6.85
CA THR A 31 -20.87 -1.95 6.13
C THR A 31 -20.44 -2.40 4.74
N LEU A 32 -20.64 -1.53 3.73
CA LEU A 32 -20.24 -1.77 2.34
C LEU A 32 -19.16 -0.74 1.95
N PRO A 33 -17.97 -1.20 1.52
CA PRO A 33 -16.90 -0.32 1.07
C PRO A 33 -17.23 0.27 -0.31
N VAL A 34 -16.86 1.54 -0.52
CA VAL A 34 -16.89 2.21 -1.83
C VAL A 34 -15.49 2.73 -2.12
N ILE A 35 -14.92 2.31 -3.25
CA ILE A 35 -13.53 2.59 -3.59
C ILE A 35 -13.25 4.08 -3.81
N ASN A 36 -12.09 4.54 -3.35
CA ASN A 36 -11.57 5.87 -3.57
C ASN A 36 -11.01 6.00 -5.00
N LYS A 37 -11.73 6.71 -5.87
CA LYS A 37 -11.32 6.95 -7.26
C LYS A 37 -9.91 7.55 -7.36
N LYS A 38 -9.55 8.48 -6.47
CA LYS A 38 -8.23 9.15 -6.50
C LYS A 38 -7.08 8.17 -6.23
N ALA A 39 -7.30 7.18 -5.38
CA ALA A 39 -6.29 6.15 -5.13
C ALA A 39 -6.06 5.29 -6.39
N VAL A 40 -7.12 4.94 -7.11
CA VAL A 40 -7.02 4.23 -8.40
C VAL A 40 -6.27 5.07 -9.43
N GLU A 41 -6.62 6.36 -9.58
CA GLU A 41 -5.94 7.28 -10.49
C GLU A 41 -4.43 7.39 -10.19
N PHE A 42 -4.05 7.51 -8.92
CA PHE A 42 -2.65 7.57 -8.51
C PHE A 42 -1.89 6.28 -8.84
N THR A 43 -2.52 5.13 -8.68
CA THR A 43 -1.90 3.84 -9.04
C THR A 43 -1.69 3.73 -10.55
N ILE A 44 -2.67 4.14 -11.35
CA ILE A 44 -2.56 4.18 -12.82
C ILE A 44 -1.45 5.16 -13.25
N MET A 45 -1.40 6.36 -12.67
CA MET A 45 -0.35 7.34 -12.96
C MET A 45 1.05 6.77 -12.66
N THR A 46 1.21 6.09 -11.54
CA THR A 46 2.47 5.43 -11.18
C THR A 46 2.82 4.31 -12.17
N GLY A 47 1.85 3.47 -12.53
CA GLY A 47 2.03 2.43 -13.54
C GLY A 47 2.51 3.00 -14.87
N LEU A 48 1.85 4.04 -15.37
CA LEU A 48 2.24 4.73 -16.61
C LEU A 48 3.66 5.31 -16.54
N ALA A 49 4.03 5.93 -15.41
CA ALA A 49 5.38 6.49 -15.21
C ALA A 49 6.48 5.41 -15.14
N LEU A 50 6.13 4.19 -14.78
CA LEU A 50 7.00 3.01 -14.80
C LEU A 50 6.92 2.24 -16.13
N GLY A 51 6.23 2.76 -17.14
CA GLY A 51 6.06 2.10 -18.44
C GLY A 51 5.24 0.81 -18.38
N CYS A 52 4.37 0.68 -17.40
CA CYS A 52 3.48 -0.48 -17.27
C CYS A 52 2.35 -0.44 -18.30
N GLU A 53 1.85 -1.61 -18.64
CA GLU A 53 0.59 -1.82 -19.31
C GLU A 53 -0.56 -1.63 -18.32
N ILE A 54 -1.62 -0.93 -18.73
CA ILE A 54 -2.84 -0.75 -17.95
C ILE A 54 -3.92 -1.64 -18.54
N PRO A 55 -4.34 -2.73 -17.88
CA PRO A 55 -5.36 -3.63 -18.40
C PRO A 55 -6.75 -2.96 -18.42
N GLU A 56 -7.59 -3.34 -19.36
CA GLU A 56 -8.98 -2.86 -19.46
C GLU A 56 -9.85 -3.31 -18.28
N LEU A 57 -9.52 -4.47 -17.71
CA LEU A 57 -10.23 -5.06 -16.59
C LEU A 57 -9.28 -5.34 -15.43
N THR A 58 -9.66 -4.92 -14.26
CA THR A 58 -8.96 -5.19 -13.00
C THR A 58 -9.95 -5.63 -11.94
N LYS A 59 -9.47 -6.31 -10.90
CA LYS A 59 -10.29 -6.71 -9.76
C LYS A 59 -9.53 -6.56 -8.45
N PHE A 60 -10.30 -6.51 -7.35
CA PHE A 60 -9.76 -6.63 -6.01
C PHE A 60 -10.00 -8.04 -5.45
N ASP A 61 -9.05 -8.50 -4.68
CA ASP A 61 -9.05 -9.79 -4.00
C ASP A 61 -9.06 -9.58 -2.48
N ARG A 62 -9.52 -10.58 -1.74
CA ARG A 62 -9.43 -10.63 -0.29
C ARG A 62 -8.26 -11.50 0.11
N LYS A 63 -7.22 -10.88 0.68
CA LYS A 63 -6.08 -11.56 1.28
C LYS A 63 -6.45 -11.91 2.73
N ASN A 64 -6.87 -13.16 2.93
CA ASN A 64 -7.37 -13.61 4.23
C ASN A 64 -6.22 -14.11 5.11
N TYR A 65 -6.04 -13.48 6.26
CA TYR A 65 -5.21 -13.99 7.35
C TYR A 65 -5.70 -13.44 8.69
N PRO A 66 -5.74 -14.28 9.76
CA PRO A 66 -6.22 -13.85 11.07
C PRO A 66 -5.09 -13.15 11.82
N TYR A 67 -5.11 -11.81 11.84
CA TYR A 67 -4.18 -11.03 12.64
C TYR A 67 -4.90 -9.79 13.25
N PRO A 68 -4.51 -9.35 14.47
CA PRO A 68 -5.23 -8.29 15.19
C PRO A 68 -5.28 -6.92 14.51
N ASP A 69 -4.40 -6.66 13.53
CA ASP A 69 -4.37 -5.41 12.77
C ASP A 69 -5.38 -5.37 11.61
N LEU A 70 -6.03 -6.49 11.32
CA LEU A 70 -7.05 -6.62 10.28
C LEU A 70 -8.44 -6.55 10.88
N MET A 71 -9.06 -5.38 10.85
CA MET A 71 -10.39 -5.16 11.44
C MET A 71 -11.48 -6.03 10.82
N LYS A 72 -11.36 -6.35 9.54
CA LYS A 72 -12.30 -7.21 8.79
C LYS A 72 -11.90 -8.69 8.78
N GLY A 73 -10.72 -9.04 9.29
CA GLY A 73 -10.14 -10.37 9.17
C GLY A 73 -9.48 -10.65 7.81
N TYR A 74 -9.46 -9.66 6.90
CA TYR A 74 -8.80 -9.73 5.59
C TYR A 74 -8.33 -8.35 5.15
N GLN A 75 -7.36 -8.31 4.26
CA GLN A 75 -6.90 -7.11 3.56
C GLN A 75 -7.43 -7.15 2.11
N ILE A 76 -7.99 -6.04 1.64
CA ILE A 76 -8.29 -5.88 0.22
C ILE A 76 -7.00 -5.53 -0.51
N SER A 77 -6.67 -6.29 -1.54
CA SER A 77 -5.47 -6.16 -2.34
C SER A 77 -5.77 -6.56 -3.79
N GLN A 78 -4.75 -6.72 -4.63
CA GLN A 78 -4.87 -7.25 -5.99
C GLN A 78 -3.75 -8.28 -6.22
N TYR A 79 -4.03 -9.33 -6.99
CA TYR A 79 -3.05 -10.37 -7.29
C TYR A 79 -2.90 -10.65 -8.78
N ASP A 80 -3.84 -11.37 -9.37
CA ASP A 80 -3.78 -11.83 -10.77
C ASP A 80 -4.28 -10.80 -11.80
N MET A 81 -5.05 -9.80 -11.37
CA MET A 81 -5.57 -8.73 -12.22
C MET A 81 -5.28 -7.35 -11.61
N PRO A 82 -4.00 -6.95 -11.49
CA PRO A 82 -3.60 -5.69 -10.89
C PRO A 82 -3.94 -4.50 -11.79
N LEU A 83 -3.84 -3.28 -11.24
CA LEU A 83 -4.07 -2.03 -11.99
C LEU A 83 -2.99 -1.74 -13.05
N ALA A 84 -1.76 -2.23 -12.87
CA ALA A 84 -0.69 -2.06 -13.85
C ALA A 84 0.29 -3.24 -13.79
N MET A 85 0.88 -3.61 -14.93
CA MET A 85 1.80 -4.75 -15.04
C MET A 85 2.86 -4.53 -16.11
N ASN A 86 3.91 -5.36 -16.07
CA ASN A 86 4.95 -5.41 -17.12
C ASN A 86 5.69 -4.10 -17.33
N GLY A 87 6.03 -3.39 -16.24
CA GLY A 87 6.78 -2.14 -16.29
C GLY A 87 8.29 -2.35 -16.15
N GLN A 88 9.01 -1.22 -16.11
CA GLN A 88 10.46 -1.21 -15.90
C GLN A 88 10.93 0.12 -15.32
N LEU A 89 12.09 0.09 -14.67
CA LEU A 89 12.77 1.27 -14.18
C LEU A 89 14.27 1.12 -14.42
N ASP A 90 14.84 2.01 -15.22
CA ASP A 90 16.29 2.04 -15.46
C ASP A 90 16.98 2.78 -14.30
N ILE A 91 18.01 2.21 -13.75
CA ILE A 91 18.82 2.76 -12.65
C ILE A 91 20.27 2.79 -13.03
N THR A 92 21.06 3.66 -12.38
CA THR A 92 22.51 3.67 -12.46
C THR A 92 23.08 3.42 -11.06
N ALA A 93 23.88 2.37 -10.90
CA ALA A 93 24.57 2.03 -9.68
C ALA A 93 26.03 1.68 -10.01
N ASP A 94 26.98 2.20 -9.23
CA ASP A 94 28.43 1.97 -9.42
C ASP A 94 28.91 2.25 -10.85
N GLY A 95 28.32 3.27 -11.50
CA GLY A 95 28.65 3.66 -12.88
C GLY A 95 28.13 2.71 -13.97
N GLN A 96 27.26 1.78 -13.61
CA GLN A 96 26.63 0.85 -14.56
C GLN A 96 25.12 1.08 -14.61
N ASP A 97 24.60 1.11 -15.83
CA ASP A 97 23.16 1.18 -16.06
C ASP A 97 22.53 -0.22 -15.97
N ARG A 98 21.43 -0.30 -15.29
CA ARG A 98 20.67 -1.55 -15.14
C ARG A 98 19.18 -1.28 -15.27
N ARG A 99 18.51 -2.15 -16.00
CA ARG A 99 17.06 -2.18 -16.08
C ARG A 99 16.50 -3.14 -15.04
N VAL A 100 15.60 -2.62 -14.18
CA VAL A 100 14.86 -3.41 -13.22
C VAL A 100 13.42 -3.52 -13.73
N ARG A 101 12.97 -4.74 -14.00
CA ARG A 101 11.59 -4.98 -14.43
C ARG A 101 10.65 -4.84 -13.26
N VAL A 102 9.48 -4.27 -13.53
CA VAL A 102 8.38 -4.17 -12.59
C VAL A 102 7.31 -5.18 -13.00
N GLU A 103 7.04 -6.15 -12.13
CA GLU A 103 6.03 -7.17 -12.39
C GLU A 103 4.64 -6.57 -12.41
N ARG A 104 4.33 -5.78 -11.36
CA ARG A 104 3.04 -5.12 -11.20
C ARG A 104 3.09 -3.92 -10.28
N VAL A 105 2.12 -3.04 -10.45
CA VAL A 105 1.75 -2.01 -9.47
C VAL A 105 0.30 -2.26 -9.09
N HIS A 106 0.04 -2.53 -7.83
CA HIS A 106 -1.30 -2.81 -7.36
C HIS A 106 -1.70 -1.94 -6.17
N LEU A 107 -3.00 -1.77 -6.01
CA LEU A 107 -3.61 -0.97 -4.97
C LEU A 107 -4.14 -1.88 -3.88
N GLU A 108 -3.87 -1.54 -2.63
CA GLU A 108 -4.35 -2.22 -1.45
C GLU A 108 -4.69 -1.22 -0.34
N GLU A 109 -5.26 -1.70 0.74
CA GLU A 109 -5.49 -0.91 1.95
C GLU A 109 -4.42 -1.22 2.99
N ASP A 110 -3.98 -0.20 3.72
CA ASP A 110 -3.11 -0.38 4.88
C ASP A 110 -3.90 -0.97 6.05
N VAL A 111 -3.19 -1.62 6.96
CA VAL A 111 -3.72 -2.27 8.16
C VAL A 111 -3.54 -1.39 9.39
N SER A 112 -4.15 -1.76 10.52
CA SER A 112 -4.02 -1.03 11.79
C SER A 112 -2.58 -1.07 12.32
N LYS A 113 -2.23 -0.12 13.17
CA LYS A 113 -0.94 -0.10 13.86
C LYS A 113 -1.06 -0.89 15.17
N LEU A 114 -0.16 -1.87 15.35
CA LEU A 114 -0.02 -2.60 16.62
C LEU A 114 1.12 -2.03 17.45
N GLN A 115 0.89 -1.94 18.76
CA GLN A 115 1.92 -1.65 19.74
C GLN A 115 1.92 -2.79 20.77
N HIS A 116 2.98 -3.59 20.76
CA HIS A 116 3.16 -4.65 21.74
C HIS A 116 3.65 -4.06 23.05
N VAL A 117 2.92 -4.33 24.13
CA VAL A 117 3.28 -3.94 25.49
C VAL A 117 3.77 -5.18 26.23
N ASN A 118 5.08 -5.23 26.47
CA ASN A 118 5.73 -6.25 27.27
C ASN A 118 5.85 -5.73 28.71
N SER A 119 4.85 -6.00 29.54
CA SER A 119 5.03 -5.88 31.00
C SER A 119 5.66 -7.19 31.50
N GLY A 120 6.77 -7.12 32.22
CA GLY A 120 7.53 -8.27 32.71
C GLY A 120 6.76 -9.26 33.62
N ASN A 121 5.47 -9.12 33.76
CA ASN A 121 4.50 -10.01 34.39
C ASN A 121 3.49 -10.46 33.33
N SER A 122 2.77 -11.54 33.57
CA SER A 122 1.83 -12.32 32.72
C SER A 122 0.80 -11.57 31.85
N ASP A 123 0.84 -10.24 31.80
CA ASP A 123 -0.17 -9.38 31.12
C ASP A 123 0.35 -8.79 29.79
N ALA A 124 1.14 -9.57 29.03
CA ALA A 124 1.55 -9.15 27.69
C ALA A 124 0.32 -8.98 26.79
N HIS A 125 0.11 -7.77 26.26
CA HIS A 125 -1.01 -7.44 25.39
C HIS A 125 -0.57 -6.53 24.26
N SER A 126 -1.42 -6.40 23.24
CA SER A 126 -1.20 -5.49 22.14
C SER A 126 -2.30 -4.44 22.08
N LEU A 127 -1.89 -3.18 21.94
CA LEU A 127 -2.80 -2.08 21.65
C LEU A 127 -2.96 -1.92 20.14
N VAL A 128 -4.18 -1.63 19.69
CA VAL A 128 -4.51 -1.47 18.28
C VAL A 128 -4.95 -0.03 18.02
N ASP A 129 -4.23 0.66 17.13
CA ASP A 129 -4.63 1.96 16.59
C ASP A 129 -5.15 1.78 15.16
N VAL A 130 -6.46 1.94 15.00
CA VAL A 130 -7.18 1.74 13.73
C VAL A 130 -7.10 2.96 12.81
N ASN A 131 -6.49 4.06 13.23
CA ASN A 131 -6.36 5.27 12.41
C ASN A 131 -5.75 5.00 11.03
N ARG A 132 -4.76 4.10 10.94
CA ARG A 132 -4.11 3.73 9.69
C ARG A 132 -4.93 2.75 8.85
N SER A 133 -5.79 1.93 9.47
CA SER A 133 -6.59 0.93 8.75
C SER A 133 -7.41 1.56 7.62
N GLY A 134 -7.29 1.02 6.43
CA GLY A 134 -7.99 1.49 5.24
C GLY A 134 -7.35 2.71 4.56
N VAL A 135 -6.18 3.18 4.98
CA VAL A 135 -5.41 4.17 4.22
C VAL A 135 -4.97 3.54 2.89
N PRO A 136 -5.12 4.24 1.73
CA PRO A 136 -4.66 3.69 0.47
C PRO A 136 -3.17 3.38 0.50
N LEU A 137 -2.81 2.19 0.08
CA LEU A 137 -1.44 1.70 -0.02
C LEU A 137 -1.21 1.17 -1.42
N MET A 138 -0.09 1.56 -2.02
CA MET A 138 0.33 1.07 -3.33
C MET A 138 1.56 0.20 -3.15
N GLU A 139 1.55 -0.99 -3.74
CA GLU A 139 2.70 -1.88 -3.76
C GLU A 139 3.27 -1.96 -5.18
N VAL A 140 4.56 -1.69 -5.32
CA VAL A 140 5.32 -1.85 -6.55
C VAL A 140 6.18 -3.10 -6.42
N VAL A 141 5.85 -4.14 -7.17
CA VAL A 141 6.55 -5.43 -7.13
C VAL A 141 7.54 -5.50 -8.29
N SER A 142 8.83 -5.62 -7.97
CA SER A 142 9.88 -5.80 -8.98
C SER A 142 10.20 -7.28 -9.21
N HIS A 143 10.71 -7.60 -10.41
CA HIS A 143 11.40 -8.86 -10.63
C HIS A 143 12.72 -8.91 -9.83
N PRO A 144 13.30 -10.09 -9.58
CA PRO A 144 14.55 -10.23 -8.82
C PRO A 144 15.77 -9.86 -9.68
N ASP A 145 15.76 -8.68 -10.28
CA ASP A 145 16.83 -8.21 -11.18
C ASP A 145 17.97 -7.51 -10.42
N MET A 146 17.67 -6.93 -9.24
CA MET A 146 18.66 -6.30 -8.38
C MET A 146 19.52 -7.34 -7.66
N ARG A 147 20.84 -7.12 -7.59
CA ARG A 147 21.83 -8.04 -7.03
C ARG A 147 22.66 -7.45 -5.91
N THR A 148 22.69 -6.12 -5.78
CA THR A 148 23.49 -5.41 -4.77
C THR A 148 22.65 -4.44 -3.95
N PRO A 149 23.08 -4.09 -2.73
CA PRO A 149 22.42 -3.05 -1.93
C PRO A 149 22.40 -1.69 -2.62
N GLU A 150 23.45 -1.38 -3.39
CA GLU A 150 23.59 -0.13 -4.14
C GLU A 150 22.54 -0.02 -5.24
N GLU A 151 22.27 -1.12 -5.97
CA GLU A 151 21.19 -1.19 -6.95
C GLU A 151 19.81 -1.01 -6.29
N ALA A 152 19.56 -1.66 -5.16
CA ALA A 152 18.32 -1.51 -4.41
C ALA A 152 18.11 -0.07 -3.92
N ARG A 153 19.16 0.57 -3.42
CA ARG A 153 19.14 1.98 -3.02
C ARG A 153 18.86 2.91 -4.21
N ALA A 154 19.54 2.70 -5.34
CA ALA A 154 19.32 3.50 -6.55
C ALA A 154 17.88 3.36 -7.06
N TYR A 155 17.34 2.12 -7.06
CA TYR A 155 15.95 1.84 -7.42
C TYR A 155 14.96 2.59 -6.54
N LEU A 156 15.07 2.47 -5.22
CA LEU A 156 14.18 3.15 -4.27
C LEU A 156 14.28 4.66 -4.36
N THR A 157 15.49 5.21 -4.53
CA THR A 157 15.71 6.65 -4.67
C THR A 157 15.00 7.18 -5.92
N LYS A 158 15.14 6.49 -7.04
CA LYS A 158 14.51 6.90 -8.31
C LYS A 158 13.00 6.74 -8.27
N LEU A 159 12.50 5.62 -7.74
CA LEU A 159 11.07 5.40 -7.56
C LEU A 159 10.44 6.48 -6.67
N HIS A 160 11.07 6.81 -5.54
CA HIS A 160 10.61 7.86 -4.64
C HIS A 160 10.54 9.23 -5.34
N ALA A 161 11.57 9.58 -6.12
CA ALA A 161 11.58 10.83 -6.90
C ALA A 161 10.42 10.89 -7.91
N ILE A 162 10.10 9.78 -8.57
CA ILE A 162 8.96 9.67 -9.50
C ILE A 162 7.65 9.91 -8.74
N LEU A 163 7.45 9.23 -7.61
CA LEU A 163 6.22 9.37 -6.81
C LEU A 163 6.04 10.79 -6.28
N GLN A 164 7.11 11.44 -5.85
CA GLN A 164 7.07 12.86 -5.44
C GLN A 164 6.72 13.78 -6.61
N TYR A 165 7.32 13.58 -7.78
CA TYR A 165 7.03 14.37 -8.98
C TYR A 165 5.57 14.25 -9.41
N LEU A 166 4.99 13.05 -9.28
CA LEU A 166 3.57 12.80 -9.57
C LEU A 166 2.61 13.32 -8.48
N GLY A 167 3.12 13.75 -7.33
CA GLY A 167 2.30 14.15 -6.19
C GLY A 167 1.51 13.00 -5.56
N VAL A 168 2.03 11.77 -5.67
CA VAL A 168 1.41 10.56 -5.13
C VAL A 168 1.87 10.30 -3.70
N SER A 169 3.10 10.70 -3.37
CA SER A 169 3.69 10.54 -2.03
C SER A 169 4.11 11.89 -1.47
#